data_78b9fb50b1e1aa42df0c1a9f346f6d68
#
_entry.id   78b9fb50b1e1aa42df0c1a9f346f6d68
#
_cell.length_a   1.000
_cell.length_b   1.000
_cell.length_c   1.000
_cell.angle_alpha   90.00
_cell.angle_beta   90.00
_cell.angle_gamma   90.00
#
_symmetry.space_group_name_H-M   'P 1'
#
loop_
_entity.id
_entity.type
_entity.pdbx_description
1 polymer ?
#
loop_
_entity_poly.entity_id
_entity_poly.type
_entity_poly.pdbx_seq_one_letter_code
_entity_poly.pdbx_strand_id
1 'polypeptide(L)'
;FSLYDKVECDNYDEINESKIKKASVIIFSPGPGNPKNYPSSSKIYKKFKGKKKIIGICLGFQQILFCEGAKIIEQKKIYHGFQSNIQVINNKSLFKKGKKFKVGRYHSLKLKEPFKIRNFEITMRCLESKAAMAFENNKDKIYGFQFHPESFLTINGNLLIKKILSA
;
A
#
# COMPACT_ATOMS: atom_id res chain seq x y z
N PHE A 1 -8.08 -3.03 10.28
CA PHE A 1 -7.00 -3.68 11.04
C PHE A 1 -7.40 -3.97 12.50
N SER A 2 -8.11 -3.07 13.18
CA SER A 2 -8.60 -3.28 14.55
C SER A 2 -9.44 -4.55 14.77
N LEU A 3 -9.96 -5.16 13.71
CA LEU A 3 -10.65 -6.47 13.77
C LEU A 3 -9.69 -7.64 13.98
N TYR A 4 -8.39 -7.44 13.87
CA TYR A 4 -7.40 -8.52 13.88
C TYR A 4 -6.35 -8.38 14.97
N ASP A 5 -6.12 -7.15 15.47
CA ASP A 5 -5.09 -6.89 16.49
C ASP A 5 -5.34 -5.56 17.21
N LYS A 6 -4.61 -5.33 18.30
CA LYS A 6 -4.58 -4.02 18.96
C LYS A 6 -3.91 -3.00 18.02
N VAL A 7 -4.63 -1.93 17.69
CA VAL A 7 -4.16 -0.85 16.81
C VAL A 7 -4.02 0.44 17.59
N GLU A 8 -2.87 1.07 17.48
CA GLU A 8 -2.62 2.44 17.95
C GLU A 8 -2.39 3.34 16.74
N CYS A 9 -2.93 4.57 16.78
CA CYS A 9 -2.81 5.55 15.71
C CYS A 9 -2.08 6.77 16.23
N ASP A 10 -1.12 7.27 15.44
CA ASP A 10 -0.45 8.54 15.67
C ASP A 10 -0.65 9.44 14.43
N ASN A 11 -0.74 10.75 14.64
CA ASN A 11 -0.67 11.70 13.53
C ASN A 11 0.75 11.71 12.94
N TYR A 12 0.87 12.02 11.65
CA TYR A 12 2.16 11.98 10.94
C TYR A 12 3.20 12.99 11.45
N ASP A 13 2.77 14.05 12.14
CA ASP A 13 3.57 15.12 12.74
C ASP A 13 3.88 14.86 14.24
N GLU A 14 3.14 13.96 14.88
CA GLU A 14 3.27 13.61 16.30
C GLU A 14 3.64 12.14 16.53
N ILE A 15 4.51 11.60 15.68
CA ILE A 15 4.86 10.18 15.69
C ILE A 15 5.63 9.80 16.95
N ASN A 16 5.08 8.85 17.72
CA ASN A 16 5.73 8.29 18.89
C ASN A 16 6.57 7.05 18.54
N GLU A 17 7.88 7.25 18.39
CA GLU A 17 8.80 6.14 18.06
C GLU A 17 8.83 5.01 19.09
N SER A 18 8.56 5.27 20.37
CA SER A 18 8.51 4.23 21.39
C SER A 18 7.37 3.24 21.17
N LYS A 19 6.21 3.73 20.70
CA LYS A 19 5.10 2.88 20.29
C LYS A 19 5.49 2.05 19.06
N ILE A 20 6.10 2.69 18.04
CA ILE A 20 6.54 1.99 16.83
C ILE A 20 7.53 0.88 17.13
N LYS A 21 8.47 1.10 18.06
CA LYS A 21 9.43 0.05 18.47
C LYS A 21 8.74 -1.18 19.03
N LYS A 22 7.64 -1.02 19.76
CA LYS A 22 6.85 -2.12 20.35
C LYS A 22 5.92 -2.80 19.34
N ALA A 23 5.48 -2.09 18.30
CA ALA A 23 4.58 -2.62 17.29
C ALA A 23 5.25 -3.73 16.45
N SER A 24 4.52 -4.78 16.10
CA SER A 24 4.94 -5.82 15.17
C SER A 24 4.77 -5.41 13.70
N VAL A 25 3.81 -4.55 13.42
CA VAL A 25 3.46 -4.06 12.08
C VAL A 25 3.35 -2.54 12.10
N ILE A 26 3.88 -1.91 11.06
CA ILE A 26 3.70 -0.48 10.79
C ILE A 26 2.76 -0.32 9.60
N ILE A 27 1.73 0.51 9.75
CA ILE A 27 0.78 0.79 8.67
C ILE A 27 0.84 2.26 8.31
N PHE A 28 1.22 2.55 7.07
CA PHE A 28 1.05 3.89 6.50
C PHE A 28 -0.36 3.98 5.91
N SER A 29 -1.19 4.81 6.55
CA SER A 29 -2.61 4.97 6.24
C SER A 29 -2.86 5.73 4.94
N PRO A 30 -4.10 5.69 4.43
CA PRO A 30 -4.57 6.67 3.45
C PRO A 30 -4.44 8.11 3.97
N GLY A 31 -4.33 9.05 3.04
CA GLY A 31 -4.26 10.47 3.37
C GLY A 31 -4.29 11.34 2.12
N PRO A 32 -4.43 12.65 2.28
CA PRO A 32 -4.45 13.61 1.17
C PRO A 32 -3.04 13.93 0.67
N GLY A 33 -2.96 14.58 -0.48
CA GLY A 33 -1.75 15.18 -1.01
C GLY A 33 -0.76 14.20 -1.64
N ASN A 34 0.53 14.52 -1.51
CA ASN A 34 1.63 13.82 -2.16
C ASN A 34 2.61 13.26 -1.12
N PRO A 35 3.23 12.09 -1.33
CA PRO A 35 4.22 11.51 -0.42
C PRO A 35 5.33 12.45 0.04
N LYS A 36 5.78 13.38 -0.82
CA LYS A 36 6.81 14.37 -0.47
C LYS A 36 6.43 15.30 0.69
N ASN A 37 5.13 15.44 0.97
CA ASN A 37 4.61 16.29 2.04
C ASN A 37 4.72 15.62 3.42
N TYR A 38 5.16 14.36 3.48
CA TYR A 38 5.20 13.54 4.69
C TYR A 38 6.63 13.07 5.03
N PRO A 39 7.56 14.01 5.34
CA PRO A 39 8.96 13.65 5.60
C PRO A 39 9.13 12.76 6.85
N SER A 40 8.29 12.93 7.87
CA SER A 40 8.30 12.08 9.07
C SER A 40 7.99 10.62 8.73
N SER A 41 6.99 10.37 7.88
CA SER A 41 6.68 9.03 7.39
C SER A 41 7.86 8.41 6.61
N SER A 42 8.56 9.22 5.80
CA SER A 42 9.77 8.78 5.10
C SER A 42 10.90 8.37 6.07
N LYS A 43 11.09 9.13 7.16
CA LYS A 43 12.09 8.79 8.19
C LYS A 43 11.75 7.47 8.88
N ILE A 44 10.48 7.28 9.27
CA ILE A 44 10.01 6.02 9.88
C ILE A 44 10.18 4.85 8.93
N TYR A 45 9.76 4.97 7.68
CA TYR A 45 9.96 3.92 6.70
C TYR A 45 11.43 3.49 6.59
N LYS A 46 12.35 4.44 6.37
CA LYS A 46 13.79 4.16 6.23
C LYS A 46 14.38 3.50 7.48
N LYS A 47 13.94 3.92 8.67
CA LYS A 47 14.43 3.40 9.96
C LYS A 47 14.01 1.95 10.21
N PHE A 48 12.80 1.57 9.80
CA PHE A 48 12.19 0.28 10.13
C PHE A 48 12.09 -0.70 8.95
N LYS A 49 12.43 -0.29 7.74
CA LYS A 49 12.56 -1.16 6.56
C LYS A 49 13.46 -2.36 6.88
N GLY A 50 12.99 -3.57 6.57
CA GLY A 50 13.68 -4.83 6.83
C GLY A 50 13.75 -5.25 8.31
N LYS A 51 13.20 -4.44 9.23
CA LYS A 51 13.15 -4.74 10.66
C LYS A 51 11.74 -5.07 11.14
N LYS A 52 10.74 -4.55 10.47
CA LYS A 52 9.33 -4.74 10.80
C LYS A 52 8.52 -4.99 9.53
N LYS A 53 7.39 -5.67 9.68
CA LYS A 53 6.40 -5.74 8.62
C LYS A 53 5.83 -4.33 8.39
N ILE A 54 5.78 -3.89 7.14
CA ILE A 54 5.28 -2.57 6.75
C ILE A 54 4.17 -2.72 5.72
N ILE A 55 3.05 -2.04 5.93
CA ILE A 55 1.91 -2.05 5.01
C ILE A 55 1.59 -0.60 4.62
N GLY A 56 1.38 -0.35 3.34
CA GLY A 56 0.95 0.96 2.83
C GLY A 56 -0.40 0.90 2.13
N ILE A 57 -1.32 1.79 2.49
CA ILE A 57 -2.64 1.90 1.86
C ILE A 57 -2.77 3.26 1.18
N CYS A 58 -3.13 3.29 -0.09
CA CYS A 58 -3.35 4.48 -0.91
C CYS A 58 -2.14 5.45 -0.85
N LEU A 59 -2.20 6.52 -0.08
CA LEU A 59 -1.04 7.40 0.16
C LEU A 59 0.14 6.61 0.74
N GLY A 60 -0.09 5.69 1.66
CA GLY A 60 0.95 4.84 2.23
C GLY A 60 1.63 3.93 1.20
N PHE A 61 0.90 3.39 0.22
CA PHE A 61 1.46 2.69 -0.94
C PHE A 61 2.40 3.61 -1.71
N GLN A 62 1.98 4.84 -1.99
CA GLN A 62 2.76 5.83 -2.72
C GLN A 62 3.98 6.29 -1.90
N GLN A 63 3.83 6.45 -0.59
CA GLN A 63 4.89 6.84 0.34
C GLN A 63 6.04 5.83 0.34
N ILE A 64 5.73 4.55 0.43
CA ILE A 64 6.74 3.48 0.40
C ILE A 64 7.48 3.50 -0.93
N LEU A 65 6.77 3.52 -2.05
CA LEU A 65 7.39 3.55 -3.39
C LEU A 65 8.21 4.82 -3.62
N PHE A 66 7.74 5.97 -3.13
CA PHE A 66 8.49 7.23 -3.17
C PHE A 66 9.80 7.12 -2.39
N CYS A 67 9.80 6.52 -1.20
CA CYS A 67 11.03 6.27 -0.42
C CYS A 67 12.00 5.32 -1.13
N GLU A 68 11.50 4.45 -2.00
CA GLU A 68 12.29 3.56 -2.86
C GLU A 68 12.73 4.23 -4.19
N GLY A 69 12.55 5.55 -4.32
CA GLY A 69 12.98 6.31 -5.49
C GLY A 69 11.98 6.36 -6.64
N ALA A 70 10.77 5.83 -6.47
CA ALA A 70 9.73 5.92 -7.47
C ALA A 70 9.21 7.36 -7.65
N LYS A 71 8.86 7.71 -8.87
CA LYS A 71 8.12 8.94 -9.15
C LYS A 71 6.62 8.69 -9.04
N ILE A 72 5.95 9.52 -8.26
CA ILE A 72 4.49 9.53 -8.13
C ILE A 72 3.98 10.71 -8.96
N ILE A 73 3.06 10.43 -9.87
CA ILE A 73 2.56 11.40 -10.85
C ILE A 73 1.04 11.45 -10.85
N GLU A 74 0.50 12.54 -11.34
CA GLU A 74 -0.92 12.66 -11.59
C GLU A 74 -1.39 11.68 -12.67
N GLN A 75 -2.60 11.18 -12.51
CA GLN A 75 -3.24 10.36 -13.54
C GLN A 75 -4.32 11.16 -14.25
N LYS A 76 -4.53 10.87 -15.54
CA LYS A 76 -5.52 11.59 -16.39
C LYS A 76 -6.94 11.52 -15.83
N LYS A 77 -7.35 10.38 -15.28
CA LYS A 77 -8.67 10.19 -14.69
C LYS A 77 -8.53 10.15 -13.17
N ILE A 78 -9.24 11.04 -12.49
CA ILE A 78 -9.36 11.03 -11.03
C ILE A 78 -10.38 9.97 -10.64
N TYR A 79 -10.03 9.14 -9.65
CA TYR A 79 -10.94 8.16 -9.06
C TYR A 79 -11.30 8.64 -7.66
N HIS A 80 -12.58 8.85 -7.42
CA HIS A 80 -13.10 9.27 -6.12
C HIS A 80 -14.40 8.51 -5.83
N GLY A 81 -14.28 7.39 -5.13
CA GLY A 81 -15.43 6.50 -4.88
C GLY A 81 -15.80 5.61 -6.07
N PHE A 82 -14.83 5.22 -6.91
CA PHE A 82 -15.06 4.32 -8.04
C PHE A 82 -14.67 2.88 -7.72
N GLN A 83 -15.52 1.95 -8.08
CA GLN A 83 -15.16 0.54 -8.08
C GLN A 83 -14.44 0.18 -9.38
N SER A 84 -13.32 -0.53 -9.29
CA SER A 84 -12.54 -1.01 -10.44
C SER A 84 -12.22 -2.50 -10.30
N ASN A 85 -12.07 -3.17 -11.45
CA ASN A 85 -11.58 -4.54 -11.49
C ASN A 85 -10.05 -4.54 -11.53
N ILE A 86 -9.43 -5.31 -10.64
CA ILE A 86 -7.99 -5.54 -10.62
C ILE A 86 -7.68 -7.02 -10.79
N GLN A 87 -6.47 -7.33 -11.24
CA GLN A 87 -6.02 -8.70 -11.41
C GLN A 87 -4.62 -8.89 -10.85
N VAL A 88 -4.41 -10.04 -10.22
CA VAL A 88 -3.07 -10.52 -9.83
C VAL A 88 -2.31 -10.94 -11.08
N ILE A 89 -1.15 -10.32 -11.32
CA ILE A 89 -0.37 -10.51 -12.55
C ILE A 89 0.93 -11.29 -12.35
N ASN A 90 1.36 -11.49 -11.10
CA ASN A 90 2.67 -12.02 -10.77
C ASN A 90 2.55 -13.31 -9.93
N ASN A 91 3.34 -14.33 -10.28
CA ASN A 91 3.40 -15.60 -9.54
C ASN A 91 4.09 -15.47 -8.16
N LYS A 92 4.87 -14.40 -7.95
CA LYS A 92 5.51 -14.11 -6.65
C LYS A 92 4.57 -13.48 -5.64
N SER A 93 3.32 -13.19 -6.03
CA SER A 93 2.30 -12.64 -5.14
C SER A 93 1.85 -13.67 -4.11
N LEU A 94 1.49 -13.18 -2.91
CA LEU A 94 0.76 -13.95 -1.90
C LEU A 94 -0.60 -14.43 -2.40
N PHE A 95 -1.11 -13.83 -3.46
CA PHE A 95 -2.40 -14.15 -4.08
C PHE A 95 -2.19 -14.93 -5.37
N LYS A 96 -3.10 -15.87 -5.66
CA LYS A 96 -3.03 -16.69 -6.88
C LYS A 96 -3.06 -15.82 -8.14
N LYS A 97 -2.07 -15.96 -9.02
CA LYS A 97 -2.03 -15.28 -10.32
C LYS A 97 -3.31 -15.52 -11.11
N GLY A 98 -3.79 -14.49 -11.78
CA GLY A 98 -5.05 -14.51 -12.52
C GLY A 98 -6.28 -14.18 -11.68
N LYS A 99 -6.21 -14.26 -10.34
CA LYS A 99 -7.33 -13.90 -9.46
C LYS A 99 -7.70 -12.44 -9.64
N LYS A 100 -9.01 -12.17 -9.72
CA LYS A 100 -9.56 -10.82 -9.89
C LYS A 100 -10.27 -10.39 -8.61
N PHE A 101 -10.25 -9.08 -8.35
CA PHE A 101 -10.96 -8.44 -7.25
C PHE A 101 -11.65 -7.17 -7.73
N LYS A 102 -12.80 -6.85 -7.14
CA LYS A 102 -13.44 -5.54 -7.26
C LYS A 102 -13.05 -4.69 -6.07
N VAL A 103 -12.48 -3.51 -6.32
CA VAL A 103 -11.87 -2.67 -5.29
C VAL A 103 -12.28 -1.21 -5.40
N GLY A 104 -12.42 -0.55 -4.26
CA GLY A 104 -12.70 0.88 -4.17
C GLY A 104 -11.44 1.71 -4.38
N ARG A 105 -11.52 2.74 -5.20
CA ARG A 105 -10.43 3.67 -5.53
C ARG A 105 -10.81 5.10 -5.20
N TYR A 106 -9.85 5.83 -4.58
CA TYR A 106 -10.02 7.21 -4.12
C TYR A 106 -8.74 8.02 -4.34
N HIS A 107 -8.11 7.90 -5.52
CA HIS A 107 -6.81 8.54 -5.76
C HIS A 107 -6.71 9.23 -7.12
N SER A 108 -6.00 10.36 -7.15
CA SER A 108 -5.62 11.13 -8.34
C SER A 108 -4.17 10.90 -8.76
N LEU A 109 -3.36 10.34 -7.87
CA LEU A 109 -1.95 10.04 -8.11
C LEU A 109 -1.73 8.56 -8.38
N LYS A 110 -0.65 8.24 -9.12
CA LYS A 110 -0.23 6.87 -9.42
C LYS A 110 1.28 6.74 -9.51
N LEU A 111 1.77 5.52 -9.41
CA LEU A 111 3.15 5.18 -9.74
C LEU A 111 3.44 5.52 -11.21
N LYS A 112 4.55 6.24 -11.47
CA LYS A 112 5.11 6.38 -12.81
C LYS A 112 5.88 5.11 -13.16
N GLU A 113 5.56 4.50 -14.27
CA GLU A 113 6.24 3.30 -14.77
C GLU A 113 7.03 3.61 -16.05
N PRO A 114 8.10 2.86 -16.36
CA PRO A 114 8.52 1.63 -15.67
C PRO A 114 9.15 1.89 -14.30
N PHE A 115 8.86 1.01 -13.34
CA PHE A 115 9.45 1.02 -12.00
C PHE A 115 10.06 -0.36 -11.73
N LYS A 116 11.37 -0.39 -11.47
CA LYS A 116 12.11 -1.62 -11.15
C LYS A 116 13.03 -1.33 -9.98
N ILE A 117 12.75 -1.94 -8.86
CA ILE A 117 13.61 -1.91 -7.67
C ILE A 117 13.73 -3.33 -7.14
N ARG A 118 14.93 -3.66 -6.67
CA ARG A 118 15.25 -4.99 -6.14
C ARG A 118 14.26 -5.39 -5.03
N ASN A 119 13.73 -6.59 -5.13
CA ASN A 119 12.77 -7.21 -4.21
C ASN A 119 11.35 -6.59 -4.20
N PHE A 120 11.07 -5.52 -4.93
CA PHE A 120 9.73 -4.96 -5.09
C PHE A 120 9.09 -5.46 -6.39
N GLU A 121 7.98 -6.15 -6.27
CA GLU A 121 7.24 -6.68 -7.43
C GLU A 121 5.86 -6.01 -7.48
N ILE A 122 5.51 -5.47 -8.64
CA ILE A 122 4.12 -5.06 -8.88
C ILE A 122 3.31 -6.34 -9.09
N THR A 123 2.39 -6.60 -8.18
CA THR A 123 1.66 -7.87 -8.13
C THR A 123 0.22 -7.79 -8.60
N MET A 124 -0.39 -6.61 -8.57
CA MET A 124 -1.77 -6.41 -9.07
C MET A 124 -1.85 -5.17 -9.95
N ARG A 125 -2.73 -5.24 -10.97
CA ARG A 125 -3.03 -4.14 -11.88
C ARG A 125 -4.52 -3.95 -12.09
N CYS A 126 -4.92 -2.71 -12.29
CA CYS A 126 -6.26 -2.39 -12.79
C CYS A 126 -6.43 -2.89 -14.22
N LEU A 127 -7.54 -3.56 -14.52
CA LEU A 127 -7.79 -4.12 -15.84
C LEU A 127 -8.00 -3.04 -16.90
N GLU A 128 -8.65 -1.94 -16.53
CA GLU A 128 -8.97 -0.82 -17.44
C GLU A 128 -7.76 0.11 -17.61
N SER A 129 -7.28 0.71 -16.50
CA SER A 129 -6.24 1.75 -16.55
C SER A 129 -4.81 1.20 -16.62
N LYS A 130 -4.62 -0.10 -16.44
CA LYS A 130 -3.32 -0.79 -16.33
C LYS A 130 -2.42 -0.29 -15.19
N ALA A 131 -2.90 0.67 -14.39
CA ALA A 131 -2.13 1.22 -13.26
C ALA A 131 -1.77 0.14 -12.24
N ALA A 132 -0.60 0.27 -11.61
CA ALA A 132 -0.18 -0.57 -10.51
C ALA A 132 -1.14 -0.40 -9.32
N MET A 133 -1.67 -1.52 -8.80
CA MET A 133 -2.65 -1.54 -7.72
C MET A 133 -2.12 -2.21 -6.45
N ALA A 134 -1.10 -3.05 -6.55
CA ALA A 134 -0.40 -3.59 -5.40
C ALA A 134 1.07 -3.84 -5.73
N PHE A 135 1.91 -3.74 -4.72
CA PHE A 135 3.26 -4.25 -4.74
C PHE A 135 3.51 -5.15 -3.53
N GLU A 136 4.47 -6.04 -3.66
CA GLU A 136 4.94 -6.92 -2.58
C GLU A 136 6.47 -6.99 -2.59
N ASN A 137 7.07 -6.90 -1.39
CA ASN A 137 8.46 -7.24 -1.11
C ASN A 137 8.45 -8.29 0.01
N ASN A 138 8.37 -9.55 -0.39
CA ASN A 138 8.27 -10.67 0.55
C ASN A 138 9.53 -10.86 1.39
N LYS A 139 10.70 -10.45 0.87
CA LYS A 139 11.97 -10.52 1.60
C LYS A 139 11.96 -9.64 2.85
N ASP A 140 11.52 -8.39 2.71
CA ASP A 140 11.53 -7.40 3.79
C ASP A 140 10.17 -7.27 4.47
N LYS A 141 9.18 -8.10 4.07
CA LYS A 141 7.78 -8.08 4.54
C LYS A 141 7.13 -6.70 4.38
N ILE A 142 7.24 -6.12 3.18
CA ILE A 142 6.67 -4.82 2.85
C ILE A 142 5.62 -4.98 1.77
N TYR A 143 4.41 -4.49 2.03
CA TYR A 143 3.25 -4.67 1.17
C TYR A 143 2.53 -3.35 0.94
N GLY A 144 1.90 -3.19 -0.21
CA GLY A 144 1.14 -1.99 -0.48
C GLY A 144 -0.05 -2.19 -1.40
N PHE A 145 -1.15 -1.51 -1.08
CA PHE A 145 -2.34 -1.40 -1.90
C PHE A 145 -2.61 0.05 -2.28
N GLN A 146 -2.72 0.34 -3.59
CA GLN A 146 -3.14 1.66 -4.07
C GLN A 146 -4.63 1.90 -3.87
N PHE A 147 -5.42 0.84 -3.82
CA PHE A 147 -6.85 0.86 -3.52
C PHE A 147 -7.10 0.77 -2.02
N HIS A 148 -8.36 0.91 -1.61
CA HIS A 148 -8.80 0.89 -0.22
C HIS A 148 -9.41 -0.48 0.14
N PRO A 149 -8.64 -1.39 0.75
CA PRO A 149 -9.18 -2.69 1.16
C PRO A 149 -10.23 -2.58 2.29
N GLU A 150 -10.20 -1.48 3.05
CA GLU A 150 -11.17 -1.17 4.11
C GLU A 150 -12.50 -0.61 3.59
N SER A 151 -12.55 -0.18 2.33
CA SER A 151 -13.74 0.44 1.74
C SER A 151 -14.86 -0.58 1.51
N PHE A 152 -16.10 -0.17 1.72
CA PHE A 152 -17.29 -0.95 1.36
C PHE A 152 -17.38 -1.26 -0.15
N LEU A 153 -16.68 -0.48 -0.99
CA LEU A 153 -16.55 -0.75 -2.43
C LEU A 153 -15.56 -1.89 -2.75
N THR A 154 -14.78 -2.34 -1.77
CA THR A 154 -13.84 -3.46 -1.96
C THR A 154 -14.46 -4.77 -1.49
N ILE A 155 -14.81 -5.61 -2.46
CA ILE A 155 -15.40 -6.91 -2.16
C ILE A 155 -14.35 -7.82 -1.52
N ASN A 156 -14.67 -8.37 -0.33
CA ASN A 156 -13.76 -9.22 0.45
C ASN A 156 -12.43 -8.55 0.84
N GLY A 157 -12.44 -7.23 1.07
CA GLY A 157 -11.23 -6.48 1.47
C GLY A 157 -10.59 -6.99 2.76
N ASN A 158 -11.40 -7.49 3.71
CA ASN A 158 -10.94 -8.15 4.93
C ASN A 158 -10.05 -9.37 4.65
N LEU A 159 -10.35 -10.17 3.63
CA LEU A 159 -9.52 -11.32 3.24
C LEU A 159 -8.16 -10.88 2.70
N LEU A 160 -8.10 -9.74 1.99
CA LEU A 160 -6.85 -9.15 1.51
C LEU A 160 -5.97 -8.72 2.69
N ILE A 161 -6.56 -8.01 3.66
CA ILE A 161 -5.87 -7.57 4.88
C ILE A 161 -5.37 -8.77 5.69
N LYS A 162 -6.24 -9.75 5.95
CA LYS A 162 -5.89 -10.97 6.70
C LYS A 162 -4.71 -11.70 6.06
N LYS A 163 -4.73 -11.85 4.72
CA LYS A 163 -3.66 -12.54 3.99
C LYS A 163 -2.30 -11.86 4.15
N ILE A 164 -2.25 -10.53 4.13
CA ILE A 164 -1.01 -9.78 4.32
C ILE A 164 -0.53 -9.82 5.78
N LEU A 165 -1.46 -9.74 6.74
CA LEU A 165 -1.10 -9.81 8.15
C LEU A 165 -0.51 -11.16 8.53
N SER A 166 -0.97 -12.24 7.89
CA SER A 166 -0.47 -13.61 8.14
C SER A 166 0.78 -14.02 7.34
N ALA A 167 1.29 -13.15 6.44
CA ALA A 167 2.46 -13.43 5.59
C ALA A 167 3.82 -13.30 6.29
#